data_f02dfdb7da89ca0d5bea412a5a7c8701
#
_entry.id   f02dfdb7da89ca0d5bea412a5a7c8701
#
_cell.length_a   1.000
_cell.length_b   1.000
_cell.length_c   1.000
_cell.angle_alpha   90.00
_cell.angle_beta   90.00
_cell.angle_gamma   90.00
#
_symmetry.space_group_name_H-M   'P 1'
#
loop_
_entity.id
_entity.type
_entity.pdbx_description
1 polymer ?
#
loop_
_entity_poly.entity_id
_entity_poly.type
_entity_poly.pdbx_seq_one_letter_code
_entity_poly.pdbx_strand_id
1 'polypeptide(L)'
;MQTHRMPRFRRGHIIGLAILIVATSPFCSTVWNSHKSVFGQESPMKNGELSSLDLDAPPQRNFNLPLKTLGGWQFWTDYVIRSDWRIQQNVYTKSFRLLSPTDTRMASGNYAHCINEMDRILTASEAKPSPDKAIVLIHGLARSRSSMASMAKYLEANTQAQIVNFSYASTRGTLSDHAKALHHMLQHLQGVQEVSFVCHSLGNLVVRRMLDQESPLNSSRFSRMVMLGPPNLGAQLARRFQKNLVLNLVWGKSGKQLARNWDHVETGLATPDFEFGILAGGGGESRFSNPLVQGEDDLIVSVEETRLPGAADFRRVTAYHTWLTSSEEVKVLTVRFLKFGYFESEDSRAPIPLHGDSTSE
;
A
#
# COMPACT_ATOMS: atom_id res chain seq x y z
N MET A 1 42.76 28.57 -27.53
CA MET A 1 41.54 27.83 -27.77
C MET A 1 41.84 26.36 -27.55
N GLN A 2 41.62 25.85 -26.33
CA GLN A 2 41.74 24.45 -25.99
C GLN A 2 40.33 23.91 -25.71
N THR A 3 39.90 22.97 -26.54
CA THR A 3 38.59 22.29 -26.41
C THR A 3 38.73 21.11 -25.46
N HIS A 4 38.18 21.22 -24.26
CA HIS A 4 38.03 20.12 -23.33
C HIS A 4 36.93 19.15 -23.82
N ARG A 5 37.36 17.92 -24.22
CA ARG A 5 36.44 16.79 -24.46
C ARG A 5 36.01 16.19 -23.12
N MET A 6 34.69 16.17 -22.86
CA MET A 6 34.10 15.42 -21.75
C MET A 6 34.11 13.90 -22.04
N PRO A 7 34.32 13.04 -21.03
CA PRO A 7 34.32 11.60 -21.21
C PRO A 7 32.92 11.04 -21.46
N ARG A 8 32.80 10.17 -22.47
CA ARG A 8 31.58 9.41 -22.78
C ARG A 8 31.35 8.33 -21.70
N PHE A 9 30.33 8.48 -20.85
CA PHE A 9 29.89 7.42 -19.96
C PHE A 9 29.18 6.31 -20.75
N ARG A 10 29.60 5.05 -20.52
CA ARG A 10 29.01 3.84 -21.14
C ARG A 10 27.63 3.56 -20.54
N ARG A 11 26.65 3.35 -21.40
CA ARG A 11 25.23 3.09 -21.11
C ARG A 11 24.89 1.86 -20.24
N GLY A 12 25.89 1.10 -19.78
CA GLY A 12 25.67 -0.19 -19.11
C GLY A 12 25.51 -0.14 -17.58
N HIS A 13 25.74 1.00 -16.92
CA HIS A 13 25.83 1.05 -15.44
C HIS A 13 24.58 1.60 -14.73
N ILE A 14 23.60 2.14 -15.46
CA ILE A 14 22.44 2.83 -14.86
C ILE A 14 21.35 1.85 -14.44
N ILE A 15 21.23 0.68 -15.10
CA ILE A 15 20.25 -0.36 -14.73
C ILE A 15 20.58 -0.98 -13.35
N GLY A 16 21.86 -1.04 -12.98
CA GLY A 16 22.29 -1.53 -11.67
C GLY A 16 21.94 -0.61 -10.50
N LEU A 17 21.89 0.70 -10.71
CA LEU A 17 21.68 1.67 -9.62
C LEU A 17 20.23 1.77 -9.16
N ALA A 18 19.28 1.67 -10.07
CA ALA A 18 17.85 1.68 -9.72
C ALA A 18 17.43 0.40 -8.95
N ILE A 19 18.08 -0.74 -9.23
CA ILE A 19 17.89 -2.00 -8.52
C ILE A 19 18.59 -1.98 -7.15
N LEU A 20 19.72 -1.31 -7.01
CA LEU A 20 20.51 -1.24 -5.78
C LEU A 20 19.81 -0.43 -4.67
N ILE A 21 19.04 0.61 -5.02
CA ILE A 21 18.29 1.43 -4.03
C ILE A 21 17.16 0.64 -3.34
N VAL A 22 16.68 -0.44 -3.96
CA VAL A 22 15.69 -1.36 -3.34
C VAL A 22 16.37 -2.40 -2.44
N ALA A 23 17.66 -2.71 -2.65
CA ALA A 23 18.38 -3.81 -1.99
C ALA A 23 19.33 -3.39 -0.85
N THR A 24 19.69 -2.12 -0.72
CA THR A 24 20.63 -1.64 0.30
C THR A 24 19.98 -1.08 1.54
N SER A 25 19.03 -1.79 2.13
CA SER A 25 18.78 -1.70 3.56
C SER A 25 19.72 -2.70 4.26
N PRO A 26 20.57 -2.30 5.24
CA PRO A 26 21.70 -3.11 5.74
C PRO A 26 21.34 -4.28 6.64
N PHE A 27 20.17 -4.90 6.48
CA PHE A 27 19.68 -5.97 7.37
C PHE A 27 19.32 -7.30 6.69
N CYS A 28 19.86 -7.60 5.49
CA CYS A 28 19.49 -8.84 4.78
C CYS A 28 20.54 -9.95 4.84
N SER A 29 21.61 -9.88 5.68
CA SER A 29 22.71 -10.84 5.58
C SER A 29 22.92 -11.84 6.73
N THR A 30 22.02 -11.97 7.71
CA THR A 30 22.31 -12.84 8.87
C THR A 30 21.22 -13.86 9.28
N VAL A 31 20.28 -14.25 8.43
CA VAL A 31 19.40 -15.40 8.75
C VAL A 31 19.16 -16.27 7.52
N TRP A 32 20.22 -16.90 7.03
CA TRP A 32 20.09 -18.03 6.11
C TRP A 32 21.02 -19.15 6.56
N ASN A 33 20.60 -19.92 7.53
CA ASN A 33 20.95 -21.34 7.70
C ASN A 33 20.17 -21.89 8.89
N SER A 34 19.19 -22.68 8.62
CA SER A 34 18.71 -23.84 9.38
C SER A 34 17.23 -24.08 9.11
N HIS A 35 16.95 -25.09 8.41
CA HIS A 35 15.93 -26.12 8.54
C HIS A 35 15.49 -26.65 7.18
N LYS A 36 16.16 -27.70 6.75
CA LYS A 36 15.63 -28.68 5.81
C LYS A 36 14.81 -29.70 6.58
N SER A 37 13.79 -30.21 5.91
CA SER A 37 12.93 -31.36 6.17
C SER A 37 11.63 -31.08 6.95
N VAL A 38 10.51 -31.19 6.28
CA VAL A 38 9.57 -32.31 6.25
C VAL A 38 8.50 -32.01 5.20
N PHE A 39 8.47 -32.76 4.11
CA PHE A 39 7.37 -32.79 3.14
C PHE A 39 6.29 -33.75 3.65
N GLY A 40 5.11 -33.23 3.95
CA GLY A 40 3.89 -33.99 4.15
C GLY A 40 2.89 -33.68 3.03
N GLN A 41 2.28 -34.73 2.46
CA GLN A 41 1.35 -34.72 1.33
C GLN A 41 0.10 -33.87 1.62
N GLU A 42 -0.27 -33.04 0.64
CA GLU A 42 -1.53 -32.28 0.63
C GLU A 42 -2.69 -33.17 0.14
N SER A 43 -3.72 -33.30 0.96
CA SER A 43 -5.05 -33.78 0.58
C SER A 43 -5.95 -32.59 0.26
N PRO A 44 -6.91 -32.69 -0.69
CA PRO A 44 -7.72 -31.55 -1.14
C PRO A 44 -8.74 -31.13 -0.07
N MET A 45 -8.71 -29.86 0.33
CA MET A 45 -9.71 -29.29 1.25
C MET A 45 -11.03 -29.02 0.54
N LYS A 46 -12.09 -29.57 1.14
CA LYS A 46 -13.50 -29.34 0.82
C LYS A 46 -13.92 -27.93 1.26
N ASN A 47 -14.78 -27.29 0.45
CA ASN A 47 -15.52 -26.08 0.81
C ASN A 47 -16.35 -26.32 2.09
N GLY A 48 -16.15 -25.50 3.10
CA GLY A 48 -16.93 -25.56 4.33
C GLY A 48 -16.53 -24.47 5.32
N GLU A 49 -17.43 -23.48 5.48
CA GLU A 49 -17.72 -22.73 6.70
C GLU A 49 -16.59 -21.95 7.41
N LEU A 50 -16.71 -20.61 7.36
CA LEU A 50 -16.21 -19.71 8.41
C LEU A 50 -17.03 -19.95 9.71
N SER A 51 -16.81 -21.05 10.38
CA SER A 51 -17.36 -21.27 11.70
C SER A 51 -16.20 -21.46 12.70
N SER A 52 -16.29 -20.65 13.77
CA SER A 52 -15.51 -20.74 15.00
C SER A 52 -14.00 -20.50 14.87
N LEU A 53 -13.59 -19.24 15.06
CA LEU A 53 -12.30 -18.92 15.64
C LEU A 53 -12.16 -19.74 16.94
N ASP A 54 -11.14 -20.57 17.03
CA ASP A 54 -10.80 -21.36 18.21
C ASP A 54 -10.55 -20.42 19.41
N LEU A 55 -11.60 -20.11 20.16
CA LEU A 55 -11.56 -19.25 21.35
C LEU A 55 -10.96 -19.98 22.56
N ASP A 56 -10.72 -21.30 22.47
CA ASP A 56 -10.38 -22.18 23.59
C ASP A 56 -8.92 -22.68 23.60
N ALA A 57 -8.01 -22.07 22.86
CA ALA A 57 -6.60 -22.40 23.03
C ALA A 57 -6.11 -21.96 24.42
N PRO A 58 -5.49 -22.85 25.23
CA PRO A 58 -5.06 -22.51 26.57
C PRO A 58 -4.06 -21.35 26.54
N PRO A 59 -4.07 -20.46 27.54
CA PRO A 59 -3.20 -19.29 27.58
C PRO A 59 -1.73 -19.75 27.61
N GLN A 60 -1.05 -19.59 26.48
CA GLN A 60 0.40 -19.73 26.46
C GLN A 60 0.96 -18.64 27.38
N ARG A 61 1.74 -19.02 28.40
CA ARG A 61 2.49 -18.09 29.25
C ARG A 61 3.51 -17.35 28.38
N ASN A 62 3.06 -16.27 27.75
CA ASN A 62 3.93 -15.42 26.96
C ASN A 62 4.61 -14.43 27.92
N PHE A 63 5.91 -14.49 28.02
CA PHE A 63 6.71 -13.42 28.65
C PHE A 63 6.54 -12.14 27.80
N ASN A 64 5.62 -11.28 28.19
CA ASN A 64 5.37 -9.98 27.54
C ASN A 64 6.42 -8.96 27.98
N LEU A 65 7.66 -9.13 27.51
CA LEU A 65 8.66 -8.10 27.66
C LEU A 65 8.41 -7.01 26.59
N PRO A 66 8.33 -5.73 26.99
CA PRO A 66 8.27 -4.62 26.05
C PRO A 66 9.51 -4.61 25.16
N LEU A 67 9.37 -4.93 23.89
CA LEU A 67 10.47 -5.00 22.93
C LEU A 67 10.18 -4.03 21.79
N LYS A 68 11.12 -3.13 21.50
CA LYS A 68 11.07 -2.30 20.30
C LYS A 68 11.09 -3.20 19.06
N THR A 69 10.16 -2.96 18.16
CA THR A 69 10.08 -3.66 16.88
C THR A 69 10.32 -2.68 15.74
N LEU A 70 10.55 -3.19 14.53
CA LEU A 70 10.66 -2.38 13.32
C LEU A 70 9.30 -2.23 12.60
N GLY A 71 8.19 -2.22 13.35
CA GLY A 71 6.84 -2.14 12.80
C GLY A 71 6.39 -3.40 12.03
N GLY A 72 7.24 -4.44 11.95
CA GLY A 72 6.89 -5.75 11.39
C GLY A 72 7.02 -5.90 9.89
N TRP A 73 7.82 -5.08 9.24
CA TRP A 73 8.09 -5.11 7.81
C TRP A 73 8.02 -6.51 7.17
N GLN A 74 7.14 -6.72 6.18
CA GLN A 74 6.92 -7.94 5.38
C GLN A 74 6.52 -9.23 6.14
N PHE A 75 6.30 -9.19 7.47
CA PHE A 75 5.89 -10.36 8.25
C PHE A 75 4.60 -10.16 9.03
N TRP A 76 4.19 -8.90 9.19
CA TRP A 76 3.06 -8.51 10.00
C TRP A 76 2.14 -7.58 9.23
N THR A 77 0.83 -7.80 9.38
CA THR A 77 -0.21 -6.97 8.78
C THR A 77 -1.07 -6.38 9.88
N ASP A 78 -1.38 -5.10 9.79
CA ASP A 78 -2.29 -4.43 10.72
C ASP A 78 -3.68 -5.06 10.62
N TYR A 79 -4.26 -5.36 11.78
CA TYR A 79 -5.54 -6.02 11.92
C TYR A 79 -6.57 -5.09 12.60
N VAL A 80 -6.15 -4.36 13.65
CA VAL A 80 -6.91 -3.31 14.32
C VAL A 80 -5.99 -2.12 14.59
N ILE A 81 -6.49 -0.90 14.36
CA ILE A 81 -5.81 0.34 14.70
C ILE A 81 -6.79 1.22 15.50
N ARG A 82 -6.38 1.66 16.71
CA ARG A 82 -7.13 2.59 17.55
C ARG A 82 -6.16 3.53 18.28
N SER A 83 -6.35 4.85 18.13
CA SER A 83 -5.49 5.86 18.77
C SER A 83 -3.99 5.56 18.63
N ASP A 84 -3.57 5.20 17.41
CA ASP A 84 -2.20 4.81 17.03
C ASP A 84 -1.69 3.48 17.62
N TRP A 85 -2.43 2.84 18.52
CA TRP A 85 -2.18 1.46 18.93
C TRP A 85 -2.56 0.49 17.82
N ARG A 86 -1.79 -0.60 17.70
CA ARG A 86 -1.94 -1.54 16.57
C ARG A 86 -1.97 -2.97 17.06
N ILE A 87 -2.98 -3.71 16.68
CA ILE A 87 -2.93 -5.17 16.70
C ILE A 87 -2.50 -5.61 15.30
N GLN A 88 -1.43 -6.40 15.24
CA GLN A 88 -0.92 -6.97 14.00
C GLN A 88 -1.01 -8.48 14.02
N GLN A 89 -1.34 -9.07 12.86
CA GLN A 89 -1.28 -10.52 12.65
C GLN A 89 -0.03 -10.90 11.87
N ASN A 90 0.67 -11.95 12.31
CA ASN A 90 1.78 -12.52 11.58
C ASN A 90 1.26 -13.33 10.39
N VAL A 91 1.83 -13.11 9.19
CA VAL A 91 1.35 -13.71 7.94
C VAL A 91 1.57 -15.22 7.86
N TYR A 92 2.53 -15.77 8.63
CA TYR A 92 2.85 -17.20 8.65
C TYR A 92 2.24 -17.93 9.85
N THR A 93 2.53 -17.45 11.06
CA THR A 93 2.11 -18.12 12.28
C THR A 93 0.67 -17.82 12.68
N LYS A 94 0.03 -16.81 12.06
CA LYS A 94 -1.29 -16.30 12.40
C LYS A 94 -1.42 -15.77 13.84
N SER A 95 -0.32 -15.74 14.61
CA SER A 95 -0.30 -15.13 15.94
C SER A 95 -0.48 -13.62 15.87
N PHE A 96 -0.92 -13.02 16.98
CA PHE A 96 -1.15 -11.59 17.09
C PHE A 96 -0.15 -10.94 18.04
N ARG A 97 0.02 -9.62 17.88
CA ARG A 97 0.77 -8.79 18.80
C ARG A 97 0.12 -7.41 18.90
N LEU A 98 0.21 -6.80 20.07
CA LEU A 98 -0.15 -5.42 20.31
C LEU A 98 1.11 -4.55 20.29
N LEU A 99 1.10 -3.50 19.49
CA LEU A 99 2.14 -2.48 19.43
C LEU A 99 1.61 -1.15 19.96
N SER A 100 2.46 -0.46 20.73
CA SER A 100 2.24 0.95 21.11
C SER A 100 2.45 1.88 19.89
N PRO A 101 2.08 3.17 19.99
CA PRO A 101 2.37 4.19 18.95
C PRO A 101 3.85 4.30 18.57
N THR A 102 4.76 3.90 19.48
CA THR A 102 6.22 3.89 19.25
C THR A 102 6.78 2.55 18.79
N ASP A 103 5.93 1.65 18.28
CA ASP A 103 6.28 0.30 17.81
C ASP A 103 6.87 -0.62 18.89
N THR A 104 6.58 -0.36 20.16
CA THR A 104 6.96 -1.24 21.24
C THR A 104 5.89 -2.34 21.40
N ARG A 105 6.32 -3.61 21.40
CA ARG A 105 5.41 -4.75 21.62
C ARG A 105 5.00 -4.80 23.08
N MET A 106 3.70 -4.65 23.33
CA MET A 106 3.12 -4.64 24.67
C MET A 106 2.47 -5.98 25.03
N ALA A 107 1.91 -6.69 24.02
CA ALA A 107 1.35 -8.02 24.19
C ALA A 107 1.59 -8.86 22.94
N SER A 108 1.53 -10.20 23.09
CA SER A 108 1.57 -11.16 21.99
C SER A 108 0.81 -12.42 22.36
N GLY A 109 0.26 -13.12 21.38
CA GLY A 109 -0.50 -14.34 21.58
C GLY A 109 -1.67 -14.46 20.61
N ASN A 110 -2.86 -14.79 21.11
CA ASN A 110 -4.08 -14.82 20.32
C ASN A 110 -4.73 -13.42 20.22
N TYR A 111 -5.73 -13.30 19.36
CA TYR A 111 -6.45 -12.04 19.12
C TYR A 111 -7.13 -11.52 20.39
N ALA A 112 -7.85 -12.40 21.10
CA ALA A 112 -8.59 -12.05 22.31
C ALA A 112 -7.69 -11.44 23.39
N HIS A 113 -6.50 -11.99 23.60
CA HIS A 113 -5.52 -11.43 24.55
C HIS A 113 -5.05 -10.03 24.11
N CYS A 114 -4.73 -9.85 22.83
CA CYS A 114 -4.25 -8.56 22.33
C CYS A 114 -5.32 -7.47 22.36
N ILE A 115 -6.59 -7.81 22.02
CA ILE A 115 -7.68 -6.83 22.04
C ILE A 115 -8.06 -6.43 23.46
N ASN A 116 -8.14 -7.36 24.39
CA ASN A 116 -8.41 -7.07 25.80
C ASN A 116 -7.33 -6.19 26.43
N GLU A 117 -6.07 -6.42 26.08
CA GLU A 117 -4.98 -5.56 26.57
C GLU A 117 -5.02 -4.17 25.94
N MET A 118 -5.35 -4.05 24.65
CA MET A 118 -5.57 -2.77 23.99
C MET A 118 -6.72 -2.01 24.66
N ASP A 119 -7.86 -2.66 24.90
CA ASP A 119 -9.02 -2.03 25.54
C ASP A 119 -8.70 -1.58 26.97
N ARG A 120 -7.98 -2.41 27.75
CA ARG A 120 -7.51 -2.04 29.10
C ARG A 120 -6.64 -0.77 29.08
N ILE A 121 -5.69 -0.68 28.12
CA ILE A 121 -4.78 0.46 28.01
C ILE A 121 -5.56 1.72 27.58
N LEU A 122 -6.40 1.61 26.56
CA LEU A 122 -7.15 2.76 26.04
C LEU A 122 -8.17 3.31 27.05
N THR A 123 -8.83 2.44 27.81
CA THR A 123 -9.76 2.86 28.88
C THR A 123 -9.00 3.60 29.99
N ALA A 124 -7.80 3.15 30.36
CA ALA A 124 -6.99 3.78 31.38
C ALA A 124 -6.38 5.13 30.96
N SER A 125 -6.28 5.39 29.66
CA SER A 125 -5.59 6.59 29.14
C SER A 125 -6.50 7.79 28.89
N GLU A 126 -7.81 7.70 29.19
CA GLU A 126 -8.78 8.76 28.86
C GLU A 126 -8.61 9.24 27.40
N ALA A 127 -8.57 8.29 26.46
CA ALA A 127 -8.27 8.56 25.07
C ALA A 127 -9.18 9.67 24.52
N LYS A 128 -8.60 10.69 23.90
CA LYS A 128 -9.36 11.77 23.25
C LYS A 128 -10.28 11.16 22.18
N PRO A 129 -11.48 11.74 21.98
CA PRO A 129 -12.34 11.34 20.89
C PRO A 129 -11.56 11.39 19.56
N SER A 130 -11.62 10.30 18.81
CA SER A 130 -11.05 10.29 17.44
C SER A 130 -11.84 11.24 16.55
N PRO A 131 -11.20 11.93 15.60
CA PRO A 131 -11.91 12.66 14.56
C PRO A 131 -12.92 11.75 13.83
N ASP A 132 -14.04 12.32 13.40
CA ASP A 132 -15.06 11.62 12.61
C ASP A 132 -14.60 11.33 11.17
N LYS A 133 -13.47 11.88 10.76
CA LYS A 133 -12.83 11.68 9.45
C LYS A 133 -11.49 10.98 9.59
N ALA A 134 -11.22 10.04 8.69
CA ALA A 134 -9.92 9.37 8.59
C ALA A 134 -9.36 9.44 7.16
N ILE A 135 -8.04 9.55 7.06
CA ILE A 135 -7.29 9.37 5.82
C ILE A 135 -6.41 8.14 5.97
N VAL A 136 -6.69 7.12 5.16
CA VAL A 136 -5.96 5.84 5.19
C VAL A 136 -4.86 5.86 4.14
N LEU A 137 -3.62 5.72 4.59
CA LEU A 137 -2.43 5.67 3.75
C LEU A 137 -2.04 4.22 3.49
N ILE A 138 -1.80 3.85 2.22
CA ILE A 138 -1.48 2.48 1.81
C ILE A 138 -0.24 2.47 0.93
N HIS A 139 0.83 1.84 1.42
CA HIS A 139 2.12 1.79 0.74
C HIS A 139 2.16 0.81 -0.45
N GLY A 140 3.22 0.87 -1.24
CA GLY A 140 3.45 0.01 -2.41
C GLY A 140 4.09 -1.34 -2.10
N LEU A 141 4.34 -2.13 -3.17
CA LEU A 141 4.99 -3.43 -3.13
C LEU A 141 6.43 -3.31 -2.58
N ALA A 142 6.85 -4.29 -1.77
CA ALA A 142 8.16 -4.35 -1.11
C ALA A 142 8.50 -3.11 -0.26
N ARG A 143 7.48 -2.35 0.15
CA ARG A 143 7.59 -1.19 1.03
C ARG A 143 6.99 -1.49 2.40
N SER A 144 7.00 -0.50 3.26
CA SER A 144 6.33 -0.51 4.57
C SER A 144 5.65 0.84 4.81
N ARG A 145 4.89 0.96 5.88
CA ARG A 145 4.27 2.23 6.27
C ARG A 145 5.27 3.39 6.43
N SER A 146 6.56 3.11 6.70
CA SER A 146 7.59 4.14 6.77
C SER A 146 7.78 4.89 5.45
N SER A 147 7.50 4.25 4.31
CA SER A 147 7.57 4.93 3.00
C SER A 147 6.47 5.99 2.81
N MET A 148 5.40 5.93 3.60
CA MET A 148 4.31 6.93 3.62
C MET A 148 4.48 7.96 4.75
N ALA A 149 5.53 7.87 5.58
CA ALA A 149 5.67 8.71 6.78
C ALA A 149 5.76 10.21 6.47
N SER A 150 6.41 10.60 5.37
CA SER A 150 6.48 12.01 4.94
C SER A 150 5.10 12.54 4.56
N MET A 151 4.32 11.77 3.81
CA MET A 151 2.93 12.10 3.46
C MET A 151 2.05 12.16 4.72
N ALA A 152 2.16 11.15 5.61
CA ALA A 152 1.41 11.11 6.86
C ALA A 152 1.60 12.38 7.68
N LYS A 153 2.86 12.74 7.95
CA LYS A 153 3.20 13.96 8.70
C LYS A 153 2.65 15.24 8.05
N TYR A 154 2.68 15.30 6.70
CA TYR A 154 2.16 16.46 5.99
C TYR A 154 0.62 16.55 6.10
N LEU A 155 -0.08 15.42 5.99
CA LEU A 155 -1.53 15.35 6.15
C LEU A 155 -1.96 15.68 7.58
N GLU A 156 -1.25 15.17 8.60
CA GLU A 156 -1.49 15.52 10.01
C GLU A 156 -1.43 17.03 10.25
N ALA A 157 -0.47 17.72 9.63
CA ALA A 157 -0.29 19.16 9.77
C ALA A 157 -1.30 20.00 8.97
N ASN A 158 -1.93 19.43 7.92
CA ASN A 158 -2.74 20.18 6.95
C ASN A 158 -4.21 19.73 6.89
N THR A 159 -4.62 18.73 7.68
CA THR A 159 -6.01 18.26 7.76
C THR A 159 -6.42 18.07 9.22
N GLN A 160 -7.73 17.91 9.45
CA GLN A 160 -8.27 17.60 10.78
C GLN A 160 -8.67 16.13 10.90
N ALA A 161 -8.28 15.29 9.95
CA ALA A 161 -8.60 13.88 9.93
C ALA A 161 -7.60 13.06 10.75
N GLN A 162 -8.04 11.92 11.27
CA GLN A 162 -7.14 10.91 11.80
C GLN A 162 -6.33 10.30 10.65
N ILE A 163 -5.00 10.26 10.77
CA ILE A 163 -4.14 9.65 9.76
C ILE A 163 -3.87 8.20 10.14
N VAL A 164 -4.36 7.28 9.31
CA VAL A 164 -4.22 5.83 9.50
C VAL A 164 -3.21 5.28 8.49
N ASN A 165 -1.96 5.15 8.90
CA ASN A 165 -0.89 4.62 8.05
C ASN A 165 -0.86 3.09 8.14
N PHE A 166 -1.60 2.42 7.24
CA PHE A 166 -1.81 0.99 7.21
C PHE A 166 -0.55 0.23 6.79
N SER A 167 -0.15 -0.76 7.59
CA SER A 167 0.99 -1.64 7.30
C SER A 167 0.52 -3.04 6.93
N TYR A 168 1.04 -3.57 5.83
CA TYR A 168 0.76 -4.93 5.39
C TYR A 168 2.00 -5.59 4.79
N ALA A 169 2.03 -6.91 4.80
CA ALA A 169 3.16 -7.69 4.31
C ALA A 169 3.10 -7.85 2.78
N SER A 170 3.31 -6.75 2.06
CA SER A 170 3.03 -6.58 0.63
C SER A 170 3.67 -7.60 -0.32
N THR A 171 4.72 -8.31 0.11
CA THR A 171 5.37 -9.37 -0.68
C THR A 171 4.94 -10.79 -0.28
N ARG A 172 4.20 -10.98 0.82
CA ARG A 172 3.95 -12.29 1.42
C ARG A 172 2.53 -12.83 1.25
N GLY A 173 1.56 -11.95 1.03
CA GLY A 173 0.17 -12.29 0.74
C GLY A 173 -0.17 -12.17 -0.74
N THR A 174 -1.38 -12.56 -1.10
CA THR A 174 -2.02 -12.22 -2.38
C THR A 174 -2.68 -10.84 -2.29
N LEU A 175 -3.06 -10.27 -3.43
CA LEU A 175 -3.82 -9.01 -3.45
C LEU A 175 -5.12 -9.14 -2.64
N SER A 176 -5.80 -10.29 -2.75
CA SER A 176 -7.02 -10.57 -1.97
C SER A 176 -6.76 -10.68 -0.47
N ASP A 177 -5.62 -11.23 -0.04
CA ASP A 177 -5.26 -11.27 1.38
C ASP A 177 -5.07 -9.86 1.95
N HIS A 178 -4.43 -8.97 1.17
CA HIS A 178 -4.22 -7.58 1.56
C HIS A 178 -5.52 -6.79 1.59
N ALA A 179 -6.40 -7.01 0.61
CA ALA A 179 -7.74 -6.42 0.54
C ALA A 179 -8.61 -6.82 1.75
N LYS A 180 -8.61 -8.11 2.11
CA LYS A 180 -9.32 -8.62 3.30
C LYS A 180 -8.79 -8.00 4.60
N ALA A 181 -7.47 -7.87 4.72
CA ALA A 181 -6.87 -7.25 5.90
C ALA A 181 -7.21 -5.76 6.02
N LEU A 182 -7.17 -5.02 4.90
CA LEU A 182 -7.59 -3.62 4.86
C LEU A 182 -9.08 -3.49 5.24
N HIS A 183 -9.93 -4.32 4.66
CA HIS A 183 -11.36 -4.38 4.97
C HIS A 183 -11.60 -4.58 6.46
N HIS A 184 -10.96 -5.60 7.05
CA HIS A 184 -11.06 -5.89 8.48
C HIS A 184 -10.62 -4.70 9.34
N MET A 185 -9.49 -4.07 9.01
CA MET A 185 -9.01 -2.89 9.73
C MET A 185 -10.03 -1.74 9.66
N LEU A 186 -10.61 -1.49 8.49
CA LEU A 186 -11.63 -0.45 8.31
C LEU A 186 -12.90 -0.69 9.13
N GLN A 187 -13.33 -1.94 9.30
CA GLN A 187 -14.46 -2.29 10.18
C GLN A 187 -14.22 -1.92 11.64
N HIS A 188 -12.95 -1.85 12.05
CA HIS A 188 -12.54 -1.57 13.43
C HIS A 188 -12.15 -0.09 13.67
N LEU A 189 -12.30 0.78 12.68
CA LEU A 189 -12.16 2.23 12.85
C LEU A 189 -13.38 2.79 13.55
N GLN A 190 -13.28 2.93 14.88
CA GLN A 190 -14.36 3.42 15.74
C GLN A 190 -14.54 4.93 15.60
N GLY A 191 -15.82 5.38 15.56
CA GLY A 191 -16.17 6.81 15.53
C GLY A 191 -15.96 7.50 14.18
N VAL A 192 -15.34 6.82 13.20
CA VAL A 192 -15.07 7.40 11.87
C VAL A 192 -16.29 7.27 10.96
N GLN A 193 -16.80 8.41 10.51
CA GLN A 193 -17.95 8.50 9.59
C GLN A 193 -17.52 8.67 8.14
N GLU A 194 -16.37 9.31 7.89
CA GLU A 194 -15.85 9.58 6.57
C GLU A 194 -14.42 9.04 6.42
N VAL A 195 -14.16 8.28 5.36
CA VAL A 195 -12.85 7.70 5.06
C VAL A 195 -12.39 8.14 3.68
N SER A 196 -11.21 8.73 3.61
CA SER A 196 -10.49 8.98 2.36
C SER A 196 -9.23 8.12 2.27
N PHE A 197 -8.73 7.91 1.07
CA PHE A 197 -7.57 7.07 0.82
C PHE A 197 -6.45 7.85 0.12
N VAL A 198 -5.20 7.59 0.49
CA VAL A 198 -4.00 8.00 -0.26
C VAL A 198 -3.14 6.77 -0.48
N CYS A 199 -3.07 6.31 -1.71
CA CYS A 199 -2.50 5.01 -2.04
C CYS A 199 -1.31 5.15 -2.99
N HIS A 200 -0.25 4.44 -2.72
CA HIS A 200 0.93 4.41 -3.57
C HIS A 200 1.07 3.05 -4.29
N SER A 201 1.25 3.08 -5.62
CA SER A 201 1.59 1.89 -6.41
C SER A 201 0.61 0.72 -6.16
N LEU A 202 1.10 -0.45 -5.69
CA LEU A 202 0.28 -1.62 -5.33
C LEU A 202 -0.87 -1.28 -4.37
N GLY A 203 -0.68 -0.30 -3.47
CA GLY A 203 -1.72 0.12 -2.52
C GLY A 203 -3.04 0.52 -3.19
N ASN A 204 -2.97 1.06 -4.42
CA ASN A 204 -4.16 1.39 -5.21
C ASN A 204 -4.94 0.14 -5.60
N LEU A 205 -4.24 -0.91 -6.02
CA LEU A 205 -4.86 -2.18 -6.38
C LEU A 205 -5.45 -2.90 -5.16
N VAL A 206 -4.84 -2.72 -3.98
CA VAL A 206 -5.39 -3.26 -2.71
C VAL A 206 -6.75 -2.65 -2.39
N VAL A 207 -6.91 -1.32 -2.52
CA VAL A 207 -8.21 -0.66 -2.33
C VAL A 207 -9.19 -1.10 -3.39
N ARG A 208 -8.84 -1.06 -4.67
CA ARG A 208 -9.71 -1.47 -5.78
C ARG A 208 -10.19 -2.92 -5.62
N ARG A 209 -9.29 -3.83 -5.16
CA ARG A 209 -9.64 -5.22 -4.87
C ARG A 209 -10.55 -5.35 -3.66
N MET A 210 -10.39 -4.50 -2.66
CA MET A 210 -11.29 -4.45 -1.49
C MET A 210 -12.70 -3.98 -1.90
N LEU A 211 -12.79 -2.98 -2.77
CA LEU A 211 -14.07 -2.47 -3.29
C LEU A 211 -14.82 -3.48 -4.17
N ASP A 212 -14.11 -4.36 -4.88
CA ASP A 212 -14.69 -5.43 -5.69
C ASP A 212 -15.31 -6.57 -4.87
N GLN A 213 -14.92 -6.72 -3.60
CA GLN A 213 -15.48 -7.76 -2.75
C GLN A 213 -16.88 -7.35 -2.31
N GLU A 214 -17.89 -8.21 -2.53
CA GLU A 214 -19.22 -8.07 -1.97
C GLU A 214 -19.12 -8.06 -0.44
N SER A 215 -19.09 -6.89 0.14
CA SER A 215 -18.81 -6.72 1.55
C SER A 215 -19.79 -5.73 2.19
N PRO A 216 -20.22 -6.02 3.43
CA PRO A 216 -21.08 -5.14 4.19
C PRO A 216 -20.37 -3.87 4.71
N LEU A 217 -19.21 -3.49 4.17
CA LEU A 217 -18.69 -2.15 4.42
C LEU A 217 -19.67 -1.16 3.81
N ASN A 218 -20.17 -0.28 4.66
CA ASN A 218 -20.95 0.85 4.17
C ASN A 218 -20.05 1.74 3.30
N SER A 219 -20.10 1.53 1.96
CA SER A 219 -19.31 2.30 1.00
C SER A 219 -19.68 3.78 1.00
N SER A 220 -20.89 4.14 1.48
CA SER A 220 -21.33 5.54 1.59
C SER A 220 -20.45 6.39 2.52
N ARG A 221 -19.60 5.77 3.35
CA ARG A 221 -18.61 6.48 4.15
C ARG A 221 -17.30 6.78 3.40
N PHE A 222 -17.08 6.23 2.21
CA PHE A 222 -15.89 6.54 1.42
C PHE A 222 -16.09 7.86 0.67
N SER A 223 -15.16 8.78 0.85
CA SER A 223 -15.27 10.14 0.34
C SER A 223 -14.39 10.36 -0.87
N ARG A 224 -13.07 10.29 -0.71
CA ARG A 224 -12.12 10.56 -1.78
C ARG A 224 -10.92 9.61 -1.78
N MET A 225 -10.33 9.42 -2.97
CA MET A 225 -9.10 8.65 -3.12
C MET A 225 -8.09 9.39 -3.98
N VAL A 226 -6.85 9.51 -3.50
CA VAL A 226 -5.72 9.96 -4.30
C VAL A 226 -4.82 8.79 -4.64
N MET A 227 -4.67 8.53 -5.93
CA MET A 227 -3.85 7.46 -6.48
C MET A 227 -2.47 7.99 -6.89
N LEU A 228 -1.41 7.57 -6.22
CA LEU A 228 -0.03 7.96 -6.51
C LEU A 228 0.66 6.86 -7.33
N GLY A 229 0.92 7.11 -8.61
CA GLY A 229 1.57 6.17 -9.53
C GLY A 229 0.89 4.79 -9.58
N PRO A 230 -0.44 4.71 -9.76
CA PRO A 230 -1.15 3.44 -9.76
C PRO A 230 -0.85 2.63 -11.03
N PRO A 231 -0.54 1.33 -10.95
CA PRO A 231 -0.44 0.47 -12.13
C PRO A 231 -1.82 -0.03 -12.56
N ASN A 232 -2.75 0.88 -12.89
CA ASN A 232 -4.15 0.54 -13.19
C ASN A 232 -4.32 -0.31 -14.46
N LEU A 233 -3.47 -0.11 -15.48
CA LEU A 233 -3.40 -0.90 -16.71
C LEU A 233 -2.11 -1.73 -16.73
N GLY A 234 -1.80 -2.42 -15.66
CA GLY A 234 -0.51 -3.04 -15.37
C GLY A 234 -0.06 -4.20 -16.28
N ALA A 235 -0.67 -4.42 -17.44
CA ALA A 235 -0.28 -5.47 -18.38
C ALA A 235 1.18 -5.34 -18.87
N GLN A 236 1.69 -4.12 -19.07
CA GLN A 236 3.08 -3.91 -19.44
C GLN A 236 4.03 -4.14 -18.25
N LEU A 237 3.63 -3.69 -17.07
CA LEU A 237 4.34 -3.95 -15.82
C LEU A 237 4.44 -5.48 -15.57
N ALA A 238 3.34 -6.20 -15.74
CA ALA A 238 3.29 -7.66 -15.62
C ALA A 238 4.29 -8.34 -16.59
N ARG A 239 4.30 -7.95 -17.86
CA ARG A 239 5.25 -8.47 -18.85
C ARG A 239 6.71 -8.19 -18.52
N ARG A 240 7.02 -7.02 -17.94
CA ARG A 240 8.37 -6.66 -17.47
C ARG A 240 8.82 -7.56 -16.32
N PHE A 241 7.92 -7.87 -15.39
CA PHE A 241 8.20 -8.77 -14.28
C PHE A 241 8.43 -10.21 -14.71
N GLN A 242 7.67 -10.71 -15.67
CA GLN A 242 7.88 -12.07 -16.20
C GLN A 242 9.27 -12.28 -16.76
N LYS A 243 9.84 -11.27 -17.41
CA LYS A 243 11.19 -11.34 -18.03
C LYS A 243 12.37 -11.22 -17.06
N ASN A 244 12.12 -10.81 -15.81
CA ASN A 244 13.22 -10.57 -14.87
C ASN A 244 13.10 -11.47 -13.63
N LEU A 245 13.89 -12.56 -13.62
CA LEU A 245 13.95 -13.56 -12.54
C LEU A 245 14.33 -12.97 -11.17
N VAL A 246 15.18 -11.94 -11.14
CA VAL A 246 15.60 -11.29 -9.89
C VAL A 246 14.45 -10.50 -9.26
N LEU A 247 13.68 -9.77 -10.07
CA LEU A 247 12.50 -9.06 -9.63
C LEU A 247 11.43 -10.03 -9.08
N ASN A 248 11.25 -11.18 -9.75
CA ASN A 248 10.33 -12.23 -9.27
C ASN A 248 10.67 -12.79 -7.89
N LEU A 249 11.95 -12.81 -7.52
CA LEU A 249 12.39 -13.31 -6.21
C LEU A 249 12.13 -12.30 -5.10
N VAL A 250 12.39 -11.01 -5.36
CA VAL A 250 12.27 -9.91 -4.38
C VAL A 250 10.81 -9.55 -4.11
N TRP A 251 9.92 -9.67 -5.10
CA TRP A 251 8.55 -9.16 -5.03
C TRP A 251 7.51 -10.17 -4.54
N GLY A 252 7.94 -11.38 -4.23
CA GLY A 252 7.17 -12.37 -3.50
C GLY A 252 5.85 -12.79 -4.16
N LYS A 253 4.85 -13.16 -3.35
CA LYS A 253 3.56 -13.68 -3.84
C LYS A 253 2.76 -12.64 -4.63
N SER A 254 2.65 -11.41 -4.14
CA SER A 254 1.90 -10.34 -4.82
C SER A 254 2.52 -10.00 -6.17
N GLY A 255 3.84 -9.81 -6.24
CA GLY A 255 4.53 -9.54 -7.51
C GLY A 255 4.40 -10.68 -8.51
N LYS A 256 4.46 -11.93 -8.07
CA LYS A 256 4.22 -13.10 -8.93
C LYS A 256 2.78 -13.17 -9.44
N GLN A 257 1.80 -12.83 -8.62
CA GLN A 257 0.39 -12.77 -9.00
C GLN A 257 0.18 -11.71 -10.09
N LEU A 258 0.68 -10.49 -9.89
CA LEU A 258 0.61 -9.41 -10.88
C LEU A 258 1.31 -9.80 -12.18
N ALA A 259 2.50 -10.43 -12.10
CA ALA A 259 3.27 -10.79 -13.27
C ALA A 259 2.64 -11.90 -14.11
N ARG A 260 2.06 -12.91 -13.49
CA ARG A 260 1.61 -14.13 -14.18
C ARG A 260 0.14 -14.14 -14.57
N ASN A 261 -0.70 -13.46 -13.81
CA ASN A 261 -2.16 -13.56 -13.88
C ASN A 261 -2.81 -12.17 -13.94
N TRP A 262 -2.22 -11.22 -14.68
CA TRP A 262 -2.75 -9.85 -14.72
C TRP A 262 -4.22 -9.80 -15.15
N ASP A 263 -4.59 -10.52 -16.22
CA ASP A 263 -5.96 -10.53 -16.74
C ASP A 263 -6.97 -10.98 -15.65
N HIS A 264 -6.60 -11.96 -14.84
CA HIS A 264 -7.44 -12.40 -13.71
C HIS A 264 -7.43 -11.40 -12.55
N VAL A 265 -6.32 -10.69 -12.32
CA VAL A 265 -6.25 -9.63 -11.32
C VAL A 265 -7.13 -8.46 -11.74
N GLU A 266 -7.03 -8.03 -12.99
CA GLU A 266 -7.76 -6.89 -13.55
C GLU A 266 -9.27 -7.05 -13.46
N THR A 267 -9.80 -8.23 -13.79
CA THR A 267 -11.25 -8.54 -13.70
C THR A 267 -11.81 -8.43 -12.28
N GLY A 268 -10.97 -8.48 -11.25
CA GLY A 268 -11.36 -8.33 -9.86
C GLY A 268 -10.94 -6.99 -9.26
N LEU A 269 -10.83 -5.93 -10.05
CA LEU A 269 -10.49 -4.58 -9.59
C LEU A 269 -11.64 -3.61 -9.88
N ALA A 270 -12.39 -3.24 -8.86
CA ALA A 270 -13.42 -2.22 -9.00
C ALA A 270 -12.82 -0.85 -9.37
N THR A 271 -13.59 -0.06 -10.11
CA THR A 271 -13.40 1.39 -10.18
C THR A 271 -14.13 1.99 -8.97
N PRO A 272 -13.51 2.91 -8.20
CA PRO A 272 -14.21 3.57 -7.10
C PRO A 272 -15.49 4.26 -7.58
N ASP A 273 -16.59 4.09 -6.84
CA ASP A 273 -17.89 4.76 -7.04
C ASP A 273 -17.97 6.12 -6.35
N PHE A 274 -16.86 6.57 -5.76
CA PHE A 274 -16.66 7.87 -5.13
C PHE A 274 -15.50 8.63 -5.81
N GLU A 275 -15.39 9.94 -5.56
CA GLU A 275 -14.40 10.82 -6.21
C GLU A 275 -12.96 10.31 -6.04
N PHE A 276 -12.23 10.13 -7.15
CA PHE A 276 -10.81 9.81 -7.10
C PHE A 276 -10.00 10.60 -8.11
N GLY A 277 -8.76 10.93 -7.74
CA GLY A 277 -7.80 11.61 -8.59
C GLY A 277 -6.50 10.83 -8.71
N ILE A 278 -5.81 11.02 -9.84
CA ILE A 278 -4.58 10.29 -10.18
C ILE A 278 -3.42 11.26 -10.33
N LEU A 279 -2.34 11.03 -9.58
CA LEU A 279 -1.04 11.68 -9.78
C LEU A 279 -0.08 10.67 -10.42
N ALA A 280 0.20 10.88 -11.70
CA ALA A 280 1.14 10.08 -12.48
C ALA A 280 2.54 10.68 -12.38
N GLY A 281 3.51 9.92 -11.91
CA GLY A 281 4.91 10.33 -11.98
C GLY A 281 5.43 10.27 -13.40
N GLY A 282 6.25 11.25 -13.79
CA GLY A 282 6.94 11.29 -15.07
C GLY A 282 8.26 12.05 -14.95
N GLY A 283 9.22 11.74 -15.84
CA GLY A 283 10.52 12.38 -15.81
C GLY A 283 10.51 13.80 -16.42
N GLY A 284 9.41 14.26 -16.99
CA GLY A 284 9.36 15.44 -17.83
C GLY A 284 10.33 15.33 -19.02
N GLU A 285 10.94 16.42 -19.43
CA GLU A 285 12.07 16.41 -20.41
C GLU A 285 13.36 15.82 -19.82
N SER A 286 13.29 15.19 -18.65
CA SER A 286 14.47 14.71 -17.94
C SER A 286 15.10 13.52 -18.66
N ARG A 287 16.41 13.50 -18.61
CA ARG A 287 17.31 12.51 -19.26
C ARG A 287 17.24 11.09 -18.71
N PHE A 288 16.28 10.79 -17.82
CA PHE A 288 16.18 9.53 -17.09
C PHE A 288 14.79 8.91 -17.27
N SER A 289 14.56 8.31 -18.43
CA SER A 289 13.45 7.37 -18.64
C SER A 289 13.97 5.94 -18.53
N ASN A 290 13.12 5.02 -18.11
CA ASN A 290 13.46 3.61 -18.12
C ASN A 290 13.34 3.07 -19.57
N PRO A 291 14.43 2.63 -20.23
CA PRO A 291 14.39 2.16 -21.62
C PRO A 291 13.53 0.91 -21.83
N LEU A 292 13.07 0.27 -20.75
CA LEU A 292 12.16 -0.88 -20.78
C LEU A 292 10.69 -0.47 -20.64
N VAL A 293 10.40 0.82 -20.41
CA VAL A 293 9.04 1.37 -20.31
C VAL A 293 8.77 2.16 -21.58
N GLN A 294 7.65 1.89 -22.25
CA GLN A 294 7.25 2.66 -23.41
C GLN A 294 6.55 3.95 -22.96
N GLY A 295 6.97 5.08 -23.54
CA GLY A 295 6.42 6.39 -23.25
C GLY A 295 7.05 7.06 -22.04
N GLU A 296 6.42 8.14 -21.58
CA GLU A 296 6.83 8.86 -20.37
C GLU A 296 6.56 7.99 -19.13
N ASP A 297 7.51 7.89 -18.22
CA ASP A 297 7.45 7.01 -17.07
C ASP A 297 8.11 7.60 -15.81
N ASP A 298 7.80 7.00 -14.68
CA ASP A 298 8.40 7.29 -13.37
C ASP A 298 9.52 6.31 -12.98
N LEU A 299 10.10 5.62 -13.95
CA LEU A 299 11.05 4.49 -13.90
C LEU A 299 10.40 3.12 -13.64
N ILE A 300 9.15 3.03 -13.23
CA ILE A 300 8.46 1.76 -12.92
C ILE A 300 7.15 1.64 -13.70
N VAL A 301 6.30 2.67 -13.67
CA VAL A 301 4.98 2.71 -14.30
C VAL A 301 4.98 3.83 -15.34
N SER A 302 4.45 3.58 -16.53
CA SER A 302 4.25 4.64 -17.51
C SER A 302 3.04 5.50 -17.14
N VAL A 303 3.05 6.76 -17.57
CA VAL A 303 1.92 7.69 -17.35
C VAL A 303 0.62 7.08 -17.89
N GLU A 304 0.68 6.40 -19.04
CA GLU A 304 -0.49 5.75 -19.64
C GLU A 304 -1.02 4.59 -18.79
N GLU A 305 -0.14 3.78 -18.18
CA GLU A 305 -0.54 2.68 -17.29
C GLU A 305 -1.23 3.16 -16.02
N THR A 306 -1.08 4.44 -15.64
CA THR A 306 -1.75 5.00 -14.45
C THR A 306 -3.22 5.35 -14.69
N ARG A 307 -3.66 5.49 -15.94
CA ARG A 307 -5.02 5.94 -16.26
C ARG A 307 -6.07 4.98 -15.77
N LEU A 308 -7.20 5.51 -15.33
CA LEU A 308 -8.40 4.77 -14.97
C LEU A 308 -9.62 5.62 -15.33
N PRO A 309 -10.53 5.11 -16.17
CA PRO A 309 -11.80 5.79 -16.47
C PRO A 309 -12.59 6.11 -15.20
N GLY A 310 -13.21 7.28 -15.17
CA GLY A 310 -13.95 7.79 -14.00
C GLY A 310 -13.12 8.65 -13.06
N ALA A 311 -11.81 8.84 -13.30
CA ALA A 311 -11.02 9.76 -12.49
C ALA A 311 -11.54 11.21 -12.63
N ALA A 312 -11.82 11.86 -11.49
CA ALA A 312 -12.29 13.24 -11.43
C ALA A 312 -11.23 14.27 -11.82
N ASP A 313 -9.96 13.92 -11.61
CA ASP A 313 -8.82 14.73 -12.05
C ASP A 313 -7.59 13.86 -12.27
N PHE A 314 -6.78 14.21 -13.27
CA PHE A 314 -5.56 13.51 -13.64
C PHE A 314 -4.42 14.51 -13.85
N ARG A 315 -3.31 14.30 -13.14
CA ARG A 315 -2.13 15.17 -13.25
C ARG A 315 -0.83 14.37 -13.41
N ARG A 316 0.04 14.89 -14.26
CA ARG A 316 1.44 14.47 -14.30
C ARG A 316 2.24 15.35 -13.34
N VAL A 317 3.15 14.72 -12.59
CA VAL A 317 4.07 15.38 -11.67
C VAL A 317 5.50 14.96 -11.98
N THR A 318 6.46 15.87 -11.83
CA THR A 318 7.87 15.56 -12.04
C THR A 318 8.45 14.87 -10.82
N ALA A 319 8.16 13.57 -10.68
CA ALA A 319 8.65 12.76 -9.59
C ALA A 319 8.83 11.30 -10.01
N TYR A 320 9.92 10.66 -9.55
CA TYR A 320 10.10 9.22 -9.73
C TYR A 320 9.19 8.43 -8.81
N HIS A 321 8.86 7.21 -9.21
CA HIS A 321 7.92 6.33 -8.52
C HIS A 321 8.14 6.25 -7.01
N THR A 322 9.38 6.03 -6.60
CA THR A 322 9.73 5.86 -5.18
C THR A 322 9.65 7.14 -4.37
N TRP A 323 9.64 8.30 -5.02
CA TRP A 323 9.63 9.62 -4.37
C TRP A 323 8.28 10.32 -4.42
N LEU A 324 7.29 9.77 -5.13
CA LEU A 324 5.93 10.33 -5.15
C LEU A 324 5.39 10.61 -3.75
N THR A 325 5.63 9.71 -2.80
CA THR A 325 5.15 9.85 -1.41
C THR A 325 5.87 10.90 -0.57
N SER A 326 7.01 11.40 -1.03
CA SER A 326 7.83 12.39 -0.34
C SER A 326 7.97 13.72 -1.07
N SER A 327 7.52 13.82 -2.34
CA SER A 327 7.54 15.06 -3.12
C SER A 327 6.64 16.13 -2.49
N GLU A 328 7.15 17.34 -2.31
CA GLU A 328 6.38 18.46 -1.76
C GLU A 328 5.18 18.81 -2.67
N GLU A 329 5.39 18.85 -3.99
CA GLU A 329 4.34 19.07 -4.96
C GLU A 329 3.21 18.06 -4.80
N VAL A 330 3.54 16.75 -4.76
CA VAL A 330 2.55 15.67 -4.61
C VAL A 330 1.78 15.80 -3.29
N LYS A 331 2.43 16.19 -2.21
CA LYS A 331 1.78 16.38 -0.90
C LYS A 331 0.76 17.53 -0.94
N VAL A 332 1.14 18.66 -1.54
CA VAL A 332 0.25 19.82 -1.71
C VAL A 332 -0.98 19.45 -2.54
N LEU A 333 -0.76 18.83 -3.71
CA LEU A 333 -1.84 18.39 -4.60
C LEU A 333 -2.75 17.37 -3.92
N THR A 334 -2.19 16.43 -3.16
CA THR A 334 -2.95 15.44 -2.38
C THR A 334 -3.91 16.11 -1.40
N VAL A 335 -3.44 17.08 -0.60
CA VAL A 335 -4.30 17.81 0.34
C VAL A 335 -5.41 18.57 -0.39
N ARG A 336 -5.09 19.21 -1.52
CA ARG A 336 -6.09 19.95 -2.31
C ARG A 336 -7.18 19.01 -2.82
N PHE A 337 -6.80 17.88 -3.43
CA PHE A 337 -7.79 16.92 -3.91
C PHE A 337 -8.67 16.38 -2.77
N LEU A 338 -8.08 16.02 -1.65
CA LEU A 338 -8.85 15.55 -0.48
C LEU A 338 -9.83 16.60 0.06
N LYS A 339 -9.53 17.89 -0.09
CA LYS A 339 -10.41 18.98 0.36
C LYS A 339 -11.44 19.38 -0.68
N PHE A 340 -11.07 19.44 -1.95
CA PHE A 340 -11.84 20.11 -2.99
C PHE A 340 -12.23 19.20 -4.16
N GLY A 341 -11.64 18.02 -4.33
CA GLY A 341 -11.89 17.09 -5.46
C GLY A 341 -11.11 17.46 -6.73
N TYR A 342 -10.17 18.39 -6.68
CA TYR A 342 -9.25 18.74 -7.77
C TYR A 342 -7.83 18.97 -7.26
N PHE A 343 -6.83 18.85 -8.15
CA PHE A 343 -5.43 19.02 -7.78
C PHE A 343 -4.99 20.48 -7.76
N GLU A 344 -5.37 21.30 -8.74
CA GLU A 344 -4.95 22.71 -8.80
C GLU A 344 -6.13 23.69 -8.69
N SER A 345 -7.12 23.61 -9.58
CA SER A 345 -8.33 24.41 -9.56
C SER A 345 -9.47 23.64 -10.23
N GLU A 346 -10.71 24.09 -10.00
CA GLU A 346 -11.88 23.50 -10.66
C GLU A 346 -11.77 23.61 -12.20
N ASP A 347 -11.38 24.78 -12.71
CA ASP A 347 -11.27 25.03 -14.14
C ASP A 347 -10.13 24.26 -14.82
N SER A 348 -9.17 23.78 -14.04
CA SER A 348 -8.02 23.03 -14.56
C SER A 348 -8.15 21.52 -14.38
N ARG A 349 -9.31 21.03 -13.97
CA ARG A 349 -9.56 19.58 -13.90
C ARG A 349 -9.34 18.91 -15.26
N ALA A 350 -8.72 17.75 -15.22
CA ALA A 350 -8.51 16.87 -16.39
C ALA A 350 -9.15 15.50 -16.12
N PRO A 351 -10.48 15.38 -16.12
CA PRO A 351 -11.15 14.12 -15.84
C PRO A 351 -10.87 13.08 -16.92
N ILE A 352 -10.91 11.80 -16.55
CA ILE A 352 -10.86 10.71 -17.51
C ILE A 352 -12.30 10.16 -17.64
N PRO A 353 -12.99 10.37 -18.79
CA PRO A 353 -14.38 9.94 -18.99
C PRO A 353 -14.54 8.43 -18.79
N LEU A 354 -15.70 7.99 -18.29
CA LEU A 354 -16.14 6.62 -18.40
C LEU A 354 -16.37 6.30 -19.89
N HIS A 355 -15.98 5.10 -20.34
CA HIS A 355 -16.19 4.67 -21.73
C HIS A 355 -17.68 4.78 -22.08
N GLY A 356 -18.03 5.68 -23.00
CA GLY A 356 -19.42 5.90 -23.45
C GLY A 356 -19.77 7.35 -23.80
N ASP A 357 -19.10 8.34 -23.19
CA ASP A 357 -19.28 9.74 -23.51
C ASP A 357 -18.28 10.22 -24.58
N SER A 358 -18.28 9.61 -25.74
CA SER A 358 -17.76 10.27 -26.94
C SER A 358 -18.77 11.32 -27.36
N THR A 359 -18.75 12.48 -26.72
CA THR A 359 -19.31 13.69 -27.34
C THR A 359 -18.48 13.96 -28.58
N SER A 360 -19.04 13.56 -29.74
CA SER A 360 -18.64 14.01 -31.04
C SER A 360 -18.58 15.53 -31.05
N GLU A 361 -17.39 16.08 -31.18
CA GLU A 361 -17.20 17.35 -31.88
C GLU A 361 -16.97 17.10 -33.38
#